data_94369eb903fa1e78d4100366db77ec18
#
_entry.id   94369eb903fa1e78d4100366db77ec18
#
_cell.length_a   1.000
_cell.length_b   1.000
_cell.length_c   1.000
_cell.angle_alpha   90.00
_cell.angle_beta   90.00
_cell.angle_gamma   90.00
#
_symmetry.space_group_name_H-M   'P 1'
#
loop_
_entity.id
_entity.type
_entity.pdbx_description
1 polymer ?
#
loop_
_entity_poly.entity_id
_entity_poly.type
_entity_poly.pdbx_seq_one_letter_code
_entity_poly.pdbx_strand_id
1 'polypeptide(L)'
;FSDAQRMWVTFSIYLTVIGWAYAIGSMLAMLQDRSFRQALAVRRFAARVRALKEPFVLVAGYGRAGRRLARSLDAVGRRFVVVDVAQDRIDELALEPFRADVPALAIDARNPDHLMLAGLGNPACATVVALTGDDEVNLAVTMAAALQRPGLPVIARAESPVVVER
;
A
#
# COMPACT_ATOMS: atom_id res chain seq x y z
N PHE A 1 29.12 -21.55 50.84
CA PHE A 1 29.14 -21.57 49.37
C PHE A 1 30.55 -21.96 48.95
N SER A 2 30.71 -23.07 48.21
CA SER A 2 31.98 -23.46 47.66
C SER A 2 32.35 -22.56 46.48
N ASP A 3 33.66 -22.38 46.20
CA ASP A 3 34.12 -21.56 45.09
C ASP A 3 33.58 -22.06 43.73
N ALA A 4 33.36 -23.37 43.59
CA ALA A 4 32.70 -23.95 42.41
C ALA A 4 31.25 -23.47 42.22
N GLN A 5 30.50 -23.34 43.32
CA GLN A 5 29.12 -22.80 43.23
C GLN A 5 29.09 -21.34 42.83
N ARG A 6 30.01 -20.53 43.31
CA ARG A 6 30.13 -19.11 42.91
C ARG A 6 30.48 -18.99 41.44
N MET A 7 31.44 -19.76 40.93
CA MET A 7 31.79 -19.78 39.51
C MET A 7 30.60 -20.20 38.62
N TRP A 8 29.85 -21.23 39.04
CA TRP A 8 28.70 -21.71 38.30
C TRP A 8 27.59 -20.65 38.21
N VAL A 9 27.28 -19.98 39.31
CA VAL A 9 26.29 -18.90 39.35
C VAL A 9 26.73 -17.75 38.46
N THR A 10 27.97 -17.31 38.55
CA THR A 10 28.52 -16.23 37.70
C THR A 10 28.43 -16.58 36.23
N PHE A 11 28.83 -17.81 35.85
CA PHE A 11 28.75 -18.29 34.47
C PHE A 11 27.28 -18.28 33.95
N SER A 12 26.34 -18.78 34.77
CA SER A 12 24.91 -18.81 34.41
C SER A 12 24.34 -17.42 34.20
N ILE A 13 24.76 -16.44 35.02
CA ILE A 13 24.32 -15.04 34.85
C ILE A 13 24.84 -14.49 33.54
N TYR A 14 26.12 -14.67 33.20
CA TYR A 14 26.66 -14.19 31.93
C TYR A 14 25.96 -14.83 30.73
N LEU A 15 25.76 -16.16 30.78
CA LEU A 15 25.07 -16.89 29.71
C LEU A 15 23.64 -16.36 29.50
N THR A 16 22.93 -16.10 30.59
CA THR A 16 21.56 -15.56 30.54
C THR A 16 21.55 -14.16 29.96
N VAL A 17 22.45 -13.27 30.40
CA VAL A 17 22.52 -11.88 29.89
C VAL A 17 22.87 -11.86 28.41
N ILE A 18 23.83 -12.67 27.97
CA ILE A 18 24.22 -12.77 26.56
C ILE A 18 23.04 -13.32 25.75
N GLY A 19 22.34 -14.35 26.21
CA GLY A 19 21.17 -14.93 25.56
C GLY A 19 20.05 -13.90 25.39
N TRP A 20 19.75 -13.11 26.42
CA TRP A 20 18.78 -12.03 26.37
C TRP A 20 19.19 -10.91 25.41
N ALA A 21 20.45 -10.48 25.46
CA ALA A 21 20.96 -9.44 24.56
C ALA A 21 20.87 -9.89 23.09
N TYR A 22 21.21 -11.16 22.81
CA TYR A 22 21.08 -11.73 21.48
C TYR A 22 19.61 -11.81 21.02
N ALA A 23 18.71 -12.26 21.90
CA ALA A 23 17.27 -12.33 21.59
C ALA A 23 16.67 -10.96 21.28
N ILE A 24 17.00 -9.95 22.09
CA ILE A 24 16.54 -8.57 21.85
C ILE A 24 17.14 -8.02 20.55
N GLY A 25 18.42 -8.21 20.30
CA GLY A 25 19.09 -7.78 19.06
C GLY A 25 18.49 -8.41 17.82
N SER A 26 18.21 -9.72 17.87
CA SER A 26 17.58 -10.48 16.79
C SER A 26 16.14 -9.99 16.52
N MET A 27 15.38 -9.73 17.57
CA MET A 27 14.02 -9.18 17.46
C MET A 27 14.02 -7.78 16.86
N LEU A 28 14.95 -6.92 17.27
CA LEU A 28 15.11 -5.58 16.70
C LEU A 28 15.52 -5.64 15.22
N ALA A 29 16.44 -6.53 14.85
CA ALA A 29 16.84 -6.73 13.47
C ALA A 29 15.66 -7.16 12.60
N MET A 30 14.80 -8.06 13.08
CA MET A 30 13.60 -8.48 12.37
C MET A 30 12.58 -7.33 12.18
N LEU A 31 12.42 -6.46 13.18
CA LEU A 31 11.54 -5.29 13.08
C LEU A 31 12.08 -4.21 12.13
N GLN A 32 13.41 -4.20 11.89
CA GLN A 32 14.06 -3.28 10.96
C GLN A 32 14.08 -3.80 9.53
N ASP A 33 13.74 -5.07 9.31
CA ASP A 33 13.69 -5.66 7.97
C ASP A 33 12.61 -4.97 7.13
N ARG A 34 13.05 -4.37 6.02
CA ARG A 34 12.16 -3.70 5.06
C ARG A 34 11.13 -4.66 4.49
N SER A 35 11.53 -5.90 4.22
CA SER A 35 10.67 -6.95 3.66
C SER A 35 9.52 -7.29 4.60
N PHE A 36 9.80 -7.40 5.90
CA PHE A 36 8.79 -7.68 6.92
C PHE A 36 7.78 -6.53 7.05
N ARG A 37 8.27 -5.28 7.10
CA ARG A 37 7.40 -4.10 7.16
C ARG A 37 6.54 -3.95 5.91
N GLN A 38 7.09 -4.22 4.73
CA GLN A 38 6.35 -4.17 3.47
C GLN A 38 5.26 -5.24 3.43
N ALA A 39 5.56 -6.49 3.81
CA ALA A 39 4.57 -7.55 3.87
C ALA A 39 3.41 -7.22 4.83
N LEU A 40 3.73 -6.61 5.98
CA LEU A 40 2.72 -6.16 6.94
C LEU A 40 1.87 -5.00 6.39
N ALA A 41 2.49 -4.04 5.69
CA ALA A 41 1.80 -2.93 5.03
C ALA A 41 0.81 -3.44 3.97
N VAL A 42 1.24 -4.38 3.12
CA VAL A 42 0.39 -5.02 2.11
C VAL A 42 -0.81 -5.72 2.75
N ARG A 43 -0.59 -6.50 3.82
CA ARG A 43 -1.67 -7.20 4.54
C ARG A 43 -2.67 -6.23 5.16
N ARG A 44 -2.19 -5.18 5.81
CA ARG A 44 -3.05 -4.13 6.40
C ARG A 44 -3.85 -3.40 5.33
N PHE A 45 -3.21 -3.01 4.25
CA PHE A 45 -3.85 -2.38 3.11
C PHE A 45 -4.97 -3.26 2.54
N ALA A 46 -4.67 -4.52 2.21
CA ALA A 46 -5.65 -5.45 1.68
C ALA A 46 -6.83 -5.68 2.62
N ALA A 47 -6.59 -5.73 3.94
CA ALA A 47 -7.65 -5.86 4.93
C ALA A 47 -8.57 -4.61 4.95
N ARG A 48 -7.97 -3.40 4.89
CA ARG A 48 -8.72 -2.13 4.84
C ARG A 48 -9.56 -2.03 3.57
N VAL A 49 -8.98 -2.36 2.40
CA VAL A 49 -9.70 -2.35 1.12
C VAL A 49 -10.85 -3.35 1.11
N ARG A 50 -10.65 -4.56 1.63
CA ARG A 50 -11.72 -5.57 1.73
C ARG A 50 -12.84 -5.18 2.68
N ALA A 51 -12.54 -4.36 3.70
CA ALA A 51 -13.53 -3.87 4.65
C ALA A 51 -14.41 -2.75 4.09
N LEU A 52 -14.05 -2.15 2.94
CA LEU A 52 -14.87 -1.13 2.28
C LEU A 52 -16.15 -1.76 1.73
N LYS A 53 -17.28 -1.35 2.27
CA LYS A 53 -18.62 -1.74 1.81
C LYS A 53 -19.33 -0.62 1.05
N GLU A 54 -18.89 0.61 1.24
CA GLU A 54 -19.40 1.79 0.55
C GLU A 54 -18.73 1.92 -0.82
N PRO A 55 -19.45 2.47 -1.82
CA PRO A 55 -18.86 2.72 -3.14
C PRO A 55 -17.60 3.59 -3.04
N PHE A 56 -16.51 3.11 -3.63
CA PHE A 56 -15.24 3.82 -3.64
C PHE A 56 -14.63 3.94 -5.04
N VAL A 57 -13.72 4.90 -5.19
CA VAL A 57 -12.95 5.14 -6.41
C VAL A 57 -11.53 4.58 -6.21
N LEU A 58 -11.07 3.75 -7.14
CA LEU A 58 -9.68 3.29 -7.18
C LEU A 58 -8.86 4.28 -8.00
N VAL A 59 -7.91 4.96 -7.38
CA VAL A 59 -7.04 5.97 -8.00
C VAL A 59 -5.64 5.38 -8.19
N ALA A 60 -5.22 5.21 -9.44
CA ALA A 60 -3.87 4.83 -9.81
C ALA A 60 -3.06 6.08 -10.20
N GLY A 61 -2.08 6.42 -9.37
CA GLY A 61 -1.24 7.61 -9.50
C GLY A 61 -1.62 8.74 -8.54
N TYR A 62 -0.70 9.10 -7.64
CA TYR A 62 -0.85 10.18 -6.66
C TYR A 62 0.08 11.37 -6.96
N GLY A 63 0.22 11.70 -8.24
CA GLY A 63 0.87 12.92 -8.70
C GLY A 63 -0.03 14.16 -8.52
N ARG A 64 0.27 15.24 -9.24
CA ARG A 64 -0.51 16.50 -9.17
C ARG A 64 -2.01 16.32 -9.44
N ALA A 65 -2.36 15.54 -10.45
CA ALA A 65 -3.75 15.26 -10.80
C ALA A 65 -4.43 14.37 -9.74
N GLY A 66 -3.76 13.29 -9.30
CA GLY A 66 -4.28 12.38 -8.27
C GLY A 66 -4.54 13.08 -6.94
N ARG A 67 -3.64 13.98 -6.50
CA ARG A 67 -3.85 14.78 -5.27
C ARG A 67 -5.07 15.70 -5.37
N ARG A 68 -5.25 16.38 -6.52
CA ARG A 68 -6.42 17.22 -6.72
C ARG A 68 -7.70 16.41 -6.68
N LEU A 69 -7.71 15.26 -7.37
CA LEU A 69 -8.86 14.35 -7.35
C LEU A 69 -9.16 13.85 -5.94
N ALA A 70 -8.14 13.41 -5.21
CA ALA A 70 -8.29 12.90 -3.83
C ALA A 70 -8.94 13.94 -2.90
N ARG A 71 -8.47 15.20 -2.96
CA ARG A 71 -9.07 16.30 -2.19
C ARG A 71 -10.51 16.58 -2.60
N SER A 72 -10.82 16.50 -3.90
CA SER A 72 -12.20 16.68 -4.39
C SER A 72 -13.11 15.55 -3.96
N LEU A 73 -12.63 14.29 -3.97
CA LEU A 73 -13.39 13.13 -3.49
C LEU A 73 -13.65 13.23 -1.98
N ASP A 74 -12.65 13.62 -1.20
CA ASP A 74 -12.80 13.84 0.24
C ASP A 74 -13.79 14.96 0.56
N ALA A 75 -13.74 16.07 -0.18
CA ALA A 75 -14.65 17.21 -0.01
C ALA A 75 -16.12 16.81 -0.19
N VAL A 76 -16.41 15.90 -1.13
CA VAL A 76 -17.75 15.37 -1.38
C VAL A 76 -18.09 14.10 -0.59
N GLY A 77 -17.20 13.69 0.33
CA GLY A 77 -17.40 12.53 1.18
C GLY A 77 -17.34 11.17 0.46
N ARG A 78 -16.71 11.11 -0.70
CA ARG A 78 -16.54 9.86 -1.46
C ARG A 78 -15.32 9.09 -0.97
N ARG A 79 -15.51 7.80 -0.71
CA ARG A 79 -14.41 6.89 -0.38
C ARG A 79 -13.51 6.68 -1.58
N PHE A 80 -12.21 6.55 -1.35
CA PHE A 80 -11.25 6.23 -2.39
C PHE A 80 -10.07 5.45 -1.84
N VAL A 81 -9.40 4.74 -2.74
CA VAL A 81 -8.19 3.95 -2.49
C VAL A 81 -7.13 4.48 -3.44
N VAL A 82 -5.90 4.61 -2.98
CA VAL A 82 -4.80 5.16 -3.80
C VAL A 82 -3.68 4.13 -3.94
N VAL A 83 -3.18 4.00 -5.17
CA VAL A 83 -1.94 3.29 -5.46
C VAL A 83 -1.00 4.18 -6.26
N ASP A 84 0.27 4.16 -5.91
CA ASP A 84 1.35 4.84 -6.65
C ASP A 84 2.62 4.00 -6.56
N VAL A 85 3.50 4.11 -7.54
CA VAL A 85 4.78 3.39 -7.51
C VAL A 85 5.77 4.03 -6.53
N ALA A 86 5.64 5.32 -6.27
CA ALA A 86 6.55 6.09 -5.43
C ALA A 86 6.11 6.07 -3.96
N GLN A 87 6.95 5.52 -3.09
CA GLN A 87 6.68 5.44 -1.65
C GLN A 87 6.55 6.83 -1.01
N ASP A 88 7.35 7.79 -1.42
CA ASP A 88 7.31 9.17 -0.92
C ASP A 88 5.95 9.83 -1.12
N ARG A 89 5.27 9.55 -2.24
CA ARG A 89 3.92 10.05 -2.51
C ARG A 89 2.87 9.42 -1.60
N ILE A 90 3.03 8.14 -1.27
CA ILE A 90 2.16 7.45 -0.32
C ILE A 90 2.38 7.99 1.10
N ASP A 91 3.64 8.28 1.46
CA ASP A 91 3.98 8.89 2.74
C ASP A 91 3.40 10.30 2.86
N GLU A 92 3.46 11.11 1.78
CA GLU A 92 2.83 12.43 1.72
C GLU A 92 1.30 12.33 1.88
N LEU A 93 0.65 11.35 1.22
CA LEU A 93 -0.78 11.12 1.37
C LEU A 93 -1.17 10.83 2.83
N ALA A 94 -0.37 10.05 3.53
CA ALA A 94 -0.61 9.71 4.93
C ALA A 94 -0.55 10.93 5.87
N LEU A 95 0.09 12.02 5.46
CA LEU A 95 0.18 13.27 6.20
C LEU A 95 -0.96 14.26 5.86
N GLU A 96 -1.73 14.01 4.79
CA GLU A 96 -2.85 14.88 4.43
C GLU A 96 -4.05 14.66 5.38
N PRO A 97 -4.69 15.75 5.84
CA PRO A 97 -5.81 15.68 6.79
C PRO A 97 -7.13 15.35 6.08
N PHE A 98 -7.24 14.13 5.54
CA PHE A 98 -8.49 13.64 4.98
C PHE A 98 -9.52 13.34 6.09
N ARG A 99 -10.80 13.54 5.78
CA ARG A 99 -11.93 13.29 6.71
C ARG A 99 -12.06 11.81 7.05
N ALA A 100 -11.71 10.94 6.10
CA ALA A 100 -11.79 9.52 6.25
C ALA A 100 -10.41 8.87 6.09
N ASP A 101 -10.24 7.70 6.70
CA ASP A 101 -9.06 6.88 6.45
C ASP A 101 -8.99 6.46 4.99
N VAL A 102 -7.88 6.78 4.33
CA VAL A 102 -7.62 6.48 2.92
C VAL A 102 -6.65 5.32 2.84
N PRO A 103 -7.08 4.12 2.41
CA PRO A 103 -6.15 3.05 2.12
C PRO A 103 -5.23 3.45 0.97
N ALA A 104 -3.92 3.40 1.20
CA ALA A 104 -2.92 3.70 0.19
C ALA A 104 -1.75 2.71 0.27
N LEU A 105 -1.15 2.39 -0.87
CA LEU A 105 -0.02 1.46 -0.94
C LEU A 105 0.88 1.81 -2.12
N ALA A 106 2.21 1.72 -1.90
CA ALA A 106 3.21 1.86 -2.94
C ALA A 106 3.36 0.55 -3.71
N ILE A 107 2.75 0.50 -4.90
CA ILE A 107 2.78 -0.66 -5.81
C ILE A 107 2.70 -0.20 -7.26
N ASP A 108 3.19 -1.04 -8.16
CA ASP A 108 3.11 -0.80 -9.60
C ASP A 108 1.71 -1.17 -10.13
N ALA A 109 0.98 -0.19 -10.61
CA ALA A 109 -0.38 -0.35 -11.15
C ALA A 109 -0.41 -1.07 -12.51
N ARG A 110 0.73 -1.28 -13.18
CA ARG A 110 0.80 -2.11 -14.39
C ARG A 110 0.50 -3.57 -14.12
N ASN A 111 0.77 -4.03 -12.89
CA ASN A 111 0.51 -5.41 -12.51
C ASN A 111 -0.98 -5.57 -12.14
N PRO A 112 -1.76 -6.42 -12.87
CA PRO A 112 -3.16 -6.65 -12.58
C PRO A 112 -3.43 -7.18 -11.17
N ASP A 113 -2.52 -8.00 -10.60
CA ASP A 113 -2.66 -8.54 -9.25
C ASP A 113 -2.60 -7.43 -8.20
N HIS A 114 -1.80 -6.38 -8.45
CA HIS A 114 -1.76 -5.21 -7.59
C HIS A 114 -3.08 -4.42 -7.64
N LEU A 115 -3.72 -4.32 -8.80
CA LEU A 115 -5.03 -3.68 -8.91
C LEU A 115 -6.12 -4.52 -8.24
N MET A 116 -6.05 -5.85 -8.32
CA MET A 116 -6.94 -6.74 -7.59
C MET A 116 -6.76 -6.57 -6.07
N LEU A 117 -5.51 -6.48 -5.59
CA LEU A 117 -5.19 -6.18 -4.21
C LEU A 117 -5.75 -4.82 -3.78
N ALA A 118 -5.69 -3.82 -4.67
CA ALA A 118 -6.21 -2.46 -4.46
C ALA A 118 -7.74 -2.37 -4.54
N GLY A 119 -8.42 -3.48 -4.76
CA GLY A 119 -9.87 -3.57 -4.70
C GLY A 119 -10.57 -3.49 -6.05
N LEU A 120 -9.88 -3.68 -7.17
CA LEU A 120 -10.52 -3.78 -8.47
C LEU A 120 -11.60 -4.87 -8.48
N GLY A 121 -11.35 -6.02 -7.82
CA GLY A 121 -12.31 -7.12 -7.65
C GLY A 121 -13.37 -6.89 -6.58
N ASN A 122 -13.30 -5.83 -5.78
CA ASN A 122 -14.29 -5.56 -4.74
C ASN A 122 -15.60 -5.06 -5.38
N PRO A 123 -16.77 -5.64 -5.06
CA PRO A 123 -18.05 -5.18 -5.58
C PRO A 123 -18.35 -3.70 -5.33
N ALA A 124 -17.81 -3.13 -4.25
CA ALA A 124 -17.95 -1.72 -3.91
C ALA A 124 -17.04 -0.79 -4.75
N CYS A 125 -16.09 -1.31 -5.53
CA CYS A 125 -15.31 -0.48 -6.45
C CYS A 125 -16.25 0.05 -7.55
N ALA A 126 -16.49 1.35 -7.54
CA ALA A 126 -17.44 2.01 -8.44
C ALA A 126 -16.79 2.55 -9.72
N THR A 127 -15.50 2.90 -9.66
CA THR A 127 -14.78 3.53 -10.78
C THR A 127 -13.27 3.33 -10.58
N VAL A 128 -12.55 3.18 -11.67
CA VAL A 128 -11.07 3.25 -11.69
C VAL A 128 -10.65 4.55 -12.38
N VAL A 129 -9.69 5.24 -11.78
CA VAL A 129 -9.14 6.48 -12.34
C VAL A 129 -7.62 6.35 -12.44
N ALA A 130 -7.09 6.28 -13.65
CA ALA A 130 -5.67 6.18 -13.95
C ALA A 130 -5.09 7.56 -14.28
N LEU A 131 -4.29 8.13 -13.37
CA LEU A 131 -3.73 9.48 -13.44
C LEU A 131 -2.21 9.48 -13.28
N THR A 132 -1.56 8.42 -13.70
CA THR A 132 -0.09 8.40 -13.68
C THR A 132 0.49 9.37 -14.73
N GLY A 133 1.77 9.68 -14.62
CA GLY A 133 2.47 10.49 -15.62
C GLY A 133 2.92 9.68 -16.84
N ASP A 134 2.52 8.43 -16.96
CA ASP A 134 2.92 7.50 -18.01
C ASP A 134 1.67 6.91 -18.67
N ASP A 135 1.49 7.22 -19.96
CA ASP A 135 0.33 6.79 -20.74
C ASP A 135 0.27 5.26 -20.91
N GLU A 136 1.43 4.58 -20.97
CA GLU A 136 1.46 3.12 -21.05
C GLU A 136 0.94 2.47 -19.77
N VAL A 137 1.27 3.05 -18.62
CA VAL A 137 0.72 2.61 -17.31
C VAL A 137 -0.78 2.84 -17.28
N ASN A 138 -1.24 4.01 -17.70
CA ASN A 138 -2.67 4.34 -17.71
C ASN A 138 -3.46 3.40 -18.65
N LEU A 139 -2.88 3.07 -19.80
CA LEU A 139 -3.44 2.08 -20.71
C LEU A 139 -3.48 0.69 -20.08
N ALA A 140 -2.38 0.24 -19.45
CA ALA A 140 -2.34 -1.05 -18.77
C ALA A 140 -3.40 -1.17 -17.66
N VAL A 141 -3.59 -0.12 -16.86
CA VAL A 141 -4.66 -0.05 -15.85
C VAL A 141 -6.04 -0.17 -16.48
N THR A 142 -6.27 0.54 -17.59
CA THR A 142 -7.54 0.50 -18.32
C THR A 142 -7.83 -0.90 -18.87
N MET A 143 -6.85 -1.53 -19.49
CA MET A 143 -6.97 -2.90 -20.00
C MET A 143 -7.21 -3.91 -18.89
N ALA A 144 -6.47 -3.82 -17.79
CA ALA A 144 -6.67 -4.71 -16.65
C ALA A 144 -8.08 -4.55 -16.06
N ALA A 145 -8.57 -3.33 -15.93
CA ALA A 145 -9.92 -3.08 -15.44
C ALA A 145 -11.00 -3.64 -16.39
N ALA A 146 -10.85 -3.44 -17.70
CA ALA A 146 -11.79 -3.95 -18.71
C ALA A 146 -11.83 -5.47 -18.73
N LEU A 147 -10.69 -6.15 -18.56
CA LEU A 147 -10.61 -7.61 -18.57
C LEU A 147 -11.13 -8.22 -17.26
N GLN A 148 -10.78 -7.63 -16.11
CA GLN A 148 -11.15 -8.20 -14.80
C GLN A 148 -12.56 -7.83 -14.37
N ARG A 149 -13.08 -6.68 -14.78
CA ARG A 149 -14.42 -6.19 -14.47
C ARG A 149 -15.07 -5.50 -15.66
N PRO A 150 -15.57 -6.27 -16.63
CA PRO A 150 -16.31 -5.71 -17.76
C PRO A 150 -17.46 -4.82 -17.29
N GLY A 151 -17.55 -3.61 -17.85
CA GLY A 151 -18.58 -2.63 -17.50
C GLY A 151 -18.25 -1.71 -16.29
N LEU A 152 -17.12 -1.89 -15.62
CA LEU A 152 -16.67 -0.93 -14.62
C LEU A 152 -16.21 0.36 -15.33
N PRO A 153 -16.71 1.56 -14.95
CA PRO A 153 -16.24 2.82 -15.51
C PRO A 153 -14.75 3.03 -15.24
N VAL A 154 -14.02 3.37 -16.29
CA VAL A 154 -12.58 3.69 -16.19
C VAL A 154 -12.36 5.07 -16.81
N ILE A 155 -11.64 5.92 -16.08
CA ILE A 155 -11.19 7.23 -16.54
C ILE A 155 -9.68 7.20 -16.57
N ALA A 156 -9.07 7.38 -17.73
CA ALA A 156 -7.62 7.40 -17.87
C ALA A 156 -7.15 8.72 -18.47
N ARG A 157 -6.05 9.24 -17.93
CA ARG A 157 -5.33 10.34 -18.53
C ARG A 157 -4.51 9.83 -19.71
N ALA A 158 -4.53 10.54 -20.82
CA ALA A 158 -3.61 10.36 -21.93
C ALA A 158 -3.05 11.71 -22.36
N GLU A 159 -1.75 11.81 -22.53
CA GLU A 159 -1.07 13.00 -23.07
C GLU A 159 -0.77 12.84 -24.55
N SER A 160 -0.57 11.61 -25.00
CA SER A 160 -0.26 11.30 -26.41
C SER A 160 -1.53 10.93 -27.19
N PRO A 161 -1.80 11.57 -28.33
CA PRO A 161 -2.94 11.20 -29.18
C PRO A 161 -2.84 9.77 -29.74
N VAL A 162 -1.64 9.22 -29.87
CA VAL A 162 -1.41 7.83 -30.37
C VAL A 162 -1.98 6.77 -29.43
N VAL A 163 -2.10 7.05 -28.15
CA VAL A 163 -2.66 6.10 -27.15
C VAL A 163 -4.18 6.08 -27.15
N VAL A 164 -4.82 7.17 -27.59
CA VAL A 164 -6.29 7.31 -27.61
C VAL A 164 -6.93 6.53 -28.76
N GLU A 165 -6.18 6.23 -29.82
CA GLU A 165 -6.68 5.53 -31.02
C GLU A 165 -6.53 3.99 -30.95
N ARG A 166 -6.02 3.44 -29.85
CA ARG A 166 -5.89 1.99 -29.61
C ARG A 166 -6.95 1.50 -28.64
#